data_0705f09a9303f92161e268ccc2f67901
#
_entry.id   0705f09a9303f92161e268ccc2f67901
#
_cell.length_a   1.000
_cell.length_b   1.000
_cell.length_c   1.000
_cell.angle_alpha   90.00
_cell.angle_beta   90.00
_cell.angle_gamma   90.00
#
_symmetry.space_group_name_H-M   'P 1'
#
loop_
_entity.id
_entity.type
_entity.pdbx_description
1 polymer ?
#
loop_
_entity_poly.entity_id
_entity_poly.type
_entity_poly.pdbx_seq_one_letter_code
_entity_poly.pdbx_strand_id
1 'polypeptide(L)'
;MTEPQLHHLHCKDSTGTHRMGYWQWGQSDAQAVVLCVHGLTRQGRDFDVLARALLQAAQVQGRSLRLVCPDVVGRGSSDWLTDPALYQPLTYLADMQTLLADLHAQAPIATLDWVGTSMGGIIGMLAAAQPQALVQPVRRLLLNDVGPQLSWAGLARIKSYVGQGGPFDSLQAGIAALRQTLAGFGPHTDEQWHVLNAPMFKQGAEGSWVFHYDPAIALAFAGLSEATNQQGGQIMQALYEQITADTLLLRGADSELLSRENALAMTACGPRARLIELAGVGHAPTLVASEQIEPVLDFLLRP
;
A
#
# COMPACT_ATOMS: atom_id res chain seq x y z
N MET A 1 21.21 -3.36 -11.33
CA MET A 1 20.28 -2.71 -10.37
C MET A 1 20.32 -3.52 -9.09
N THR A 2 20.48 -2.90 -7.94
CA THR A 2 20.60 -3.59 -6.64
C THR A 2 19.24 -4.17 -6.24
N GLU A 3 19.26 -5.43 -5.80
CA GLU A 3 18.10 -6.05 -5.16
C GLU A 3 17.83 -5.38 -3.80
N PRO A 4 16.58 -5.37 -3.31
CA PRO A 4 16.26 -4.79 -2.01
C PRO A 4 16.85 -5.61 -0.87
N GLN A 5 17.08 -4.93 0.24
CA GLN A 5 17.47 -5.58 1.49
C GLN A 5 16.25 -5.72 2.40
N LEU A 6 16.06 -6.92 2.95
CA LEU A 6 15.03 -7.19 3.95
C LEU A 6 15.56 -6.85 5.34
N HIS A 7 14.83 -6.00 6.03
CA HIS A 7 15.08 -5.61 7.42
C HIS A 7 13.89 -5.95 8.28
N HIS A 8 14.09 -5.98 9.59
CA HIS A 8 13.01 -6.21 10.56
C HIS A 8 13.15 -5.26 11.74
N LEU A 9 12.02 -4.86 12.29
CA LEU A 9 11.94 -4.12 13.55
C LEU A 9 10.81 -4.70 14.42
N HIS A 10 10.82 -4.34 15.70
CA HIS A 10 9.77 -4.74 16.63
C HIS A 10 8.77 -3.60 16.84
N CYS A 11 7.51 -3.89 16.57
CA CYS A 11 6.36 -3.05 16.85
C CYS A 11 5.63 -3.56 18.10
N LYS A 12 4.74 -2.73 18.65
CA LYS A 12 3.97 -3.05 19.86
C LYS A 12 2.48 -2.87 19.59
N ASP A 13 1.69 -3.77 20.15
CA ASP A 13 0.23 -3.69 20.23
C ASP A 13 -0.24 -4.02 21.66
N SER A 14 -1.56 -4.10 21.87
CA SER A 14 -2.15 -4.39 23.18
C SER A 14 -1.89 -5.82 23.68
N THR A 15 -1.43 -6.73 22.81
CA THR A 15 -1.13 -8.13 23.16
C THR A 15 0.36 -8.39 23.39
N GLY A 16 1.22 -7.43 23.03
CA GLY A 16 2.67 -7.54 23.19
C GLY A 16 3.47 -6.91 22.07
N THR A 17 4.46 -7.65 21.56
CA THR A 17 5.32 -7.23 20.45
C THR A 17 5.17 -8.17 19.29
N HIS A 18 5.25 -7.61 18.09
CA HIS A 18 5.34 -8.36 16.83
C HIS A 18 6.47 -7.79 15.98
N ARG A 19 7.01 -8.63 15.11
CA ARG A 19 8.07 -8.25 14.19
C ARG A 19 7.45 -7.80 12.87
N MET A 20 7.84 -6.60 12.38
CA MET A 20 7.49 -6.12 11.05
C MET A 20 8.71 -6.19 10.13
N GLY A 21 8.56 -6.80 8.95
CA GLY A 21 9.52 -6.79 7.87
C GLY A 21 9.36 -5.55 6.99
N TYR A 22 10.46 -5.04 6.44
CA TYR A 22 10.41 -4.03 5.40
C TYR A 22 11.55 -4.21 4.41
N TRP A 23 11.27 -3.92 3.15
CA TRP A 23 12.23 -3.96 2.06
C TRP A 23 12.76 -2.57 1.80
N GLN A 24 14.08 -2.46 1.64
CA GLN A 24 14.74 -1.19 1.41
C GLN A 24 15.57 -1.22 0.14
N TRP A 25 15.40 -0.18 -0.68
CA TRP A 25 16.20 0.10 -1.87
C TRP A 25 16.90 1.45 -1.73
N GLY A 26 17.97 1.64 -2.48
CA GLY A 26 18.72 2.90 -2.53
C GLY A 26 19.73 3.03 -1.41
N GLN A 27 20.08 4.25 -1.08
CA GLN A 27 21.11 4.55 -0.08
C GLN A 27 20.49 4.58 1.32
N SER A 28 21.04 3.79 2.24
CA SER A 28 20.50 3.65 3.60
C SER A 28 20.58 4.94 4.45
N ASP A 29 21.47 5.87 4.07
CA ASP A 29 21.69 7.15 4.71
C ASP A 29 21.05 8.34 3.95
N ALA A 30 20.34 8.08 2.84
CA ALA A 30 19.66 9.14 2.11
C ALA A 30 18.54 9.74 2.97
N GLN A 31 18.54 11.06 3.09
CA GLN A 31 17.59 11.83 3.89
C GLN A 31 16.22 12.01 3.21
N ALA A 32 16.12 11.75 1.91
CA ALA A 32 14.87 11.74 1.19
C ALA A 32 14.30 10.31 1.19
N VAL A 33 13.22 10.12 1.95
CA VAL A 33 12.55 8.82 2.12
C VAL A 33 11.26 8.79 1.31
N VAL A 34 11.06 7.71 0.56
CA VAL A 34 9.79 7.36 -0.07
C VAL A 34 9.28 6.08 0.60
N LEU A 35 8.19 6.19 1.35
CA LEU A 35 7.51 5.07 2.00
C LEU A 35 6.40 4.56 1.09
N CYS A 36 6.48 3.29 0.67
CA CYS A 36 5.51 2.66 -0.22
C CYS A 36 4.72 1.59 0.56
N VAL A 37 3.43 1.82 0.79
CA VAL A 37 2.57 0.93 1.60
C VAL A 37 1.52 0.27 0.73
N HIS A 38 1.50 -1.06 0.76
CA HIS A 38 0.73 -1.94 -0.12
C HIS A 38 -0.76 -2.05 0.25
N GLY A 39 -1.54 -2.68 -0.64
CA GLY A 39 -2.95 -3.00 -0.45
C GLY A 39 -3.19 -4.15 0.55
N LEU A 40 -4.45 -4.40 0.88
CA LEU A 40 -4.90 -5.25 1.99
C LEU A 40 -4.23 -6.62 2.10
N THR A 41 -4.18 -7.39 1.02
CA THR A 41 -3.63 -8.76 0.99
C THR A 41 -2.26 -8.84 0.32
N ARG A 42 -1.69 -7.68 -0.02
CA ARG A 42 -0.43 -7.53 -0.75
C ARG A 42 0.76 -7.44 0.20
N GLN A 43 1.94 -7.07 -0.31
CA GLN A 43 3.18 -6.95 0.46
C GLN A 43 4.14 -5.94 -0.19
N GLY A 44 5.25 -5.63 0.47
CA GLY A 44 6.20 -4.59 0.03
C GLY A 44 6.84 -4.83 -1.34
N ARG A 45 6.95 -6.11 -1.79
CA ARG A 45 7.50 -6.44 -3.11
C ARG A 45 6.60 -6.05 -4.30
N ASP A 46 5.37 -5.60 -4.04
CA ASP A 46 4.52 -5.01 -5.08
C ASP A 46 5.15 -3.78 -5.74
N PHE A 47 6.03 -3.11 -5.02
CA PHE A 47 6.68 -1.89 -5.47
C PHE A 47 8.03 -2.10 -6.15
N ASP A 48 8.45 -3.33 -6.43
CA ASP A 48 9.77 -3.63 -7.00
C ASP A 48 10.05 -2.88 -8.31
N VAL A 49 9.06 -2.84 -9.22
CA VAL A 49 9.21 -2.17 -10.53
C VAL A 49 9.25 -0.66 -10.35
N LEU A 50 8.33 -0.11 -9.55
CA LEU A 50 8.30 1.31 -9.22
C LEU A 50 9.59 1.76 -8.51
N ALA A 51 10.08 0.96 -7.55
CA ALA A 51 11.29 1.28 -6.79
C ALA A 51 12.51 1.40 -7.71
N ARG A 52 12.68 0.45 -8.63
CA ARG A 52 13.78 0.49 -9.61
C ARG A 52 13.67 1.70 -10.53
N ALA A 53 12.46 2.03 -10.99
CA ALA A 53 12.22 3.20 -11.84
C ALA A 53 12.51 4.52 -11.11
N LEU A 54 12.05 4.66 -9.86
CA LEU A 54 12.29 5.84 -9.01
C LEU A 54 13.78 6.05 -8.76
N LEU A 55 14.52 4.99 -8.41
CA LEU A 55 15.96 5.09 -8.16
C LEU A 55 16.73 5.47 -9.41
N GLN A 56 16.38 4.89 -10.55
CA GLN A 56 17.01 5.21 -11.82
C GLN A 56 16.76 6.67 -12.21
N ALA A 57 15.53 7.13 -12.12
CA ALA A 57 15.17 8.51 -12.45
C ALA A 57 15.81 9.53 -11.47
N ALA A 58 15.86 9.21 -10.18
CA ALA A 58 16.52 10.04 -9.18
C ALA A 58 18.03 10.13 -9.42
N GLN A 59 18.68 9.02 -9.78
CA GLN A 59 20.11 8.99 -10.13
C GLN A 59 20.43 9.88 -11.31
N VAL A 60 19.61 9.89 -12.36
CA VAL A 60 19.77 10.79 -13.52
C VAL A 60 19.69 12.26 -13.08
N GLN A 61 18.89 12.58 -12.05
CA GLN A 61 18.79 13.93 -11.48
C GLN A 61 19.85 14.24 -10.42
N GLY A 62 20.82 13.34 -10.16
CA GLY A 62 21.82 13.49 -9.10
C GLY A 62 21.25 13.46 -7.69
N ARG A 63 20.07 12.84 -7.48
CA ARG A 63 19.38 12.75 -6.20
C ARG A 63 19.55 11.37 -5.58
N SER A 64 19.80 11.34 -4.27
CA SER A 64 19.81 10.12 -3.48
C SER A 64 18.45 9.89 -2.85
N LEU A 65 17.95 8.65 -2.93
CA LEU A 65 16.68 8.24 -2.34
C LEU A 65 16.87 7.00 -1.46
N ARG A 66 16.07 6.91 -0.40
CA ARG A 66 15.83 5.72 0.40
C ARG A 66 14.38 5.31 0.22
N LEU A 67 14.12 4.24 -0.54
CA LEU A 67 12.79 3.67 -0.69
C LEU A 67 12.59 2.58 0.36
N VAL A 68 11.45 2.62 1.03
CA VAL A 68 11.09 1.69 2.10
C VAL A 68 9.70 1.15 1.84
N CYS A 69 9.58 -0.16 1.74
CA CYS A 69 8.33 -0.85 1.44
C CYS A 69 8.07 -1.88 2.55
N PRO A 70 7.31 -1.51 3.61
CA PRO A 70 6.98 -2.44 4.69
C PRO A 70 6.06 -3.56 4.18
N ASP A 71 6.24 -4.73 4.77
CA ASP A 71 5.21 -5.76 4.81
C ASP A 71 4.34 -5.43 6.03
N VAL A 72 3.16 -4.86 5.82
CA VAL A 72 2.24 -4.52 6.92
C VAL A 72 1.93 -5.80 7.71
N VAL A 73 1.91 -5.72 9.05
CA VAL A 73 1.72 -6.86 9.93
C VAL A 73 0.63 -7.82 9.45
N GLY A 74 0.93 -9.12 9.49
CA GLY A 74 0.08 -10.19 8.94
C GLY A 74 0.33 -10.49 7.45
N ARG A 75 1.31 -9.83 6.79
CA ARG A 75 1.64 -10.06 5.37
C ARG A 75 3.15 -10.23 5.20
N GLY A 76 3.52 -10.88 4.10
CA GLY A 76 4.93 -11.04 3.71
C GLY A 76 5.81 -11.58 4.82
N SER A 77 6.91 -10.90 5.09
CA SER A 77 7.92 -11.28 6.09
C SER A 77 7.61 -10.80 7.51
N SER A 78 6.45 -10.16 7.72
CA SER A 78 5.99 -9.72 9.05
C SER A 78 5.30 -10.85 9.81
N ASP A 79 5.33 -10.76 11.14
CA ASP A 79 4.61 -11.70 12.02
C ASP A 79 3.09 -11.55 11.83
N TRP A 80 2.36 -12.57 12.23
CA TRP A 80 0.92 -12.58 12.34
C TRP A 80 0.50 -12.13 13.73
N LEU A 81 -0.59 -11.38 13.85
CA LEU A 81 -1.07 -10.91 15.15
C LEU A 81 -1.74 -12.03 15.94
N THR A 82 -1.49 -12.05 17.24
CA THR A 82 -2.12 -13.01 18.16
C THR A 82 -3.63 -12.76 18.26
N ASP A 83 -4.04 -11.48 18.25
CA ASP A 83 -5.45 -11.09 18.21
C ASP A 83 -5.81 -10.53 16.83
N PRO A 84 -6.57 -11.25 16.00
CA PRO A 84 -7.00 -10.79 14.69
C PRO A 84 -7.85 -9.51 14.70
N ALA A 85 -8.46 -9.14 15.83
CA ALA A 85 -9.22 -7.91 15.96
C ALA A 85 -8.32 -6.67 15.84
N LEU A 86 -7.02 -6.82 16.01
CA LEU A 86 -6.02 -5.77 15.87
C LEU A 86 -5.58 -5.51 14.42
N TYR A 87 -6.05 -6.28 13.45
CA TYR A 87 -5.85 -5.96 12.02
C TYR A 87 -6.69 -4.74 11.62
N GLN A 88 -6.29 -3.57 12.11
CA GLN A 88 -7.02 -2.30 11.98
C GLN A 88 -6.09 -1.18 11.49
N PRO A 89 -6.61 -0.18 10.77
CA PRO A 89 -5.79 0.93 10.25
C PRO A 89 -4.98 1.67 11.31
N LEU A 90 -5.47 1.78 12.55
CA LEU A 90 -4.74 2.44 13.64
C LEU A 90 -3.54 1.63 14.12
N THR A 91 -3.63 0.30 14.17
CA THR A 91 -2.49 -0.57 14.45
C THR A 91 -1.43 -0.43 13.36
N TYR A 92 -1.85 -0.44 12.09
CA TYR A 92 -0.94 -0.27 10.97
C TYR A 92 -0.26 1.11 10.97
N LEU A 93 -1.00 2.17 11.34
CA LEU A 93 -0.41 3.51 11.51
C LEU A 93 0.65 3.53 12.62
N ALA A 94 0.39 2.90 13.76
CA ALA A 94 1.35 2.82 14.87
C ALA A 94 2.64 2.09 14.45
N ASP A 95 2.52 1.02 13.65
CA ASP A 95 3.66 0.31 13.08
C ASP A 95 4.46 1.21 12.13
N MET A 96 3.80 1.99 11.26
CA MET A 96 4.47 2.94 10.36
C MET A 96 5.17 4.05 11.14
N GLN A 97 4.59 4.55 12.24
CA GLN A 97 5.23 5.53 13.12
C GLN A 97 6.50 4.95 13.76
N THR A 98 6.45 3.70 14.22
CA THR A 98 7.61 2.98 14.77
C THR A 98 8.70 2.81 13.71
N LEU A 99 8.33 2.41 12.49
CA LEU A 99 9.25 2.29 11.36
C LEU A 99 9.94 3.63 11.05
N LEU A 100 9.17 4.70 10.91
CA LEU A 100 9.71 6.02 10.59
C LEU A 100 10.63 6.54 11.70
N ALA A 101 10.32 6.27 12.97
CA ALA A 101 11.19 6.62 14.10
C ALA A 101 12.52 5.85 14.05
N ASP A 102 12.48 4.55 13.76
CA ASP A 102 13.67 3.70 13.61
C ASP A 102 14.54 4.16 12.42
N LEU A 103 13.92 4.43 11.26
CA LEU A 103 14.62 4.95 10.09
C LEU A 103 15.27 6.31 10.34
N HIS A 104 14.59 7.18 11.06
CA HIS A 104 15.11 8.51 11.43
C HIS A 104 16.28 8.42 12.42
N ALA A 105 16.25 7.46 13.34
CA ALA A 105 17.35 7.19 14.26
C ALA A 105 18.60 6.62 13.53
N GLN A 106 18.41 5.84 12.47
CA GLN A 106 19.50 5.33 11.61
C GLN A 106 20.13 6.45 10.79
N ALA A 107 19.31 7.27 10.15
CA ALA A 107 19.72 8.45 9.38
C ALA A 107 18.58 9.48 9.36
N PRO A 108 18.84 10.77 9.63
CA PRO A 108 17.81 11.80 9.69
C PRO A 108 16.98 11.86 8.40
N ILE A 109 15.66 11.84 8.55
CA ILE A 109 14.72 12.03 7.43
C ILE A 109 14.49 13.53 7.26
N ALA A 110 14.92 14.11 6.13
CA ALA A 110 14.67 15.51 5.79
C ALA A 110 13.38 15.68 4.98
N THR A 111 13.03 14.69 4.16
CA THR A 111 11.77 14.69 3.40
C THR A 111 11.14 13.30 3.42
N LEU A 112 9.83 13.25 3.63
CA LEU A 112 9.03 12.03 3.60
C LEU A 112 7.95 12.15 2.53
N ASP A 113 8.00 11.29 1.53
CA ASP A 113 6.96 11.09 0.55
C ASP A 113 6.28 9.73 0.79
N TRP A 114 4.97 9.66 0.60
CA TRP A 114 4.17 8.46 0.84
C TRP A 114 3.46 8.00 -0.43
N VAL A 115 3.63 6.75 -0.78
CA VAL A 115 2.88 6.07 -1.84
C VAL A 115 2.02 5.00 -1.18
N GLY A 116 0.70 5.16 -1.23
CA GLY A 116 -0.23 4.22 -0.60
C GLY A 116 -1.21 3.63 -1.59
N THR A 117 -1.18 2.30 -1.77
CA THR A 117 -2.16 1.58 -2.58
C THR A 117 -3.31 1.10 -1.69
N SER A 118 -4.56 1.47 -2.03
CA SER A 118 -5.74 0.95 -1.31
C SER A 118 -5.60 1.14 0.21
N MET A 119 -5.53 0.07 1.01
CA MET A 119 -5.26 0.11 2.45
C MET A 119 -4.04 0.99 2.80
N GLY A 120 -2.96 0.90 2.04
CA GLY A 120 -1.77 1.74 2.25
C GLY A 120 -2.04 3.23 2.08
N GLY A 121 -3.01 3.60 1.25
CA GLY A 121 -3.46 4.98 1.12
C GLY A 121 -4.37 5.41 2.28
N ILE A 122 -5.17 4.50 2.85
CA ILE A 122 -5.94 4.78 4.08
C ILE A 122 -4.97 5.10 5.22
N ILE A 123 -3.93 4.29 5.39
CA ILE A 123 -2.88 4.53 6.40
C ILE A 123 -2.17 5.86 6.12
N GLY A 124 -1.88 6.16 4.84
CA GLY A 124 -1.26 7.41 4.40
C GLY A 124 -2.13 8.65 4.69
N MET A 125 -3.44 8.57 4.50
CA MET A 125 -4.37 9.65 4.86
C MET A 125 -4.38 9.88 6.38
N LEU A 126 -4.43 8.81 7.19
CA LEU A 126 -4.34 8.91 8.65
C LEU A 126 -3.02 9.55 9.11
N ALA A 127 -1.90 9.15 8.49
CA ALA A 127 -0.58 9.70 8.78
C ALA A 127 -0.48 11.19 8.39
N ALA A 128 -0.91 11.54 7.20
CA ALA A 128 -0.82 12.91 6.66
C ALA A 128 -1.76 13.90 7.37
N ALA A 129 -2.91 13.42 7.90
CA ALA A 129 -3.82 14.24 8.70
C ALA A 129 -3.29 14.52 10.12
N GLN A 130 -2.25 13.82 10.58
CA GLN A 130 -1.68 13.93 11.92
C GLN A 130 -0.15 14.17 11.87
N PRO A 131 0.31 15.25 11.20
CA PRO A 131 1.74 15.46 10.93
C PRO A 131 2.59 15.53 12.22
N GLN A 132 2.00 15.96 13.34
CA GLN A 132 2.67 16.04 14.64
C GLN A 132 2.96 14.67 15.27
N ALA A 133 2.32 13.61 14.78
CA ALA A 133 2.53 12.24 15.27
C ALA A 133 3.66 11.51 14.52
N LEU A 134 4.26 12.14 13.53
CA LEU A 134 5.37 11.61 12.74
C LEU A 134 6.67 12.35 13.04
N VAL A 135 7.80 11.65 12.92
CA VAL A 135 9.14 12.25 13.02
C VAL A 135 9.43 13.27 11.91
N GLN A 136 8.76 13.14 10.77
CA GLN A 136 8.79 14.03 9.64
C GLN A 136 7.40 14.06 9.00
N PRO A 137 6.77 15.23 8.79
CA PRO A 137 5.50 15.34 8.09
C PRO A 137 5.57 14.78 6.66
N VAL A 138 4.47 14.18 6.20
CA VAL A 138 4.34 13.75 4.81
C VAL A 138 4.32 14.99 3.92
N ARG A 139 5.30 15.10 3.02
CA ARG A 139 5.44 16.19 2.05
C ARG A 139 4.55 15.99 0.83
N ARG A 140 4.63 14.77 0.27
CA ARG A 140 3.87 14.34 -0.92
C ARG A 140 3.15 13.04 -0.60
N LEU A 141 1.85 13.02 -0.88
CA LEU A 141 0.99 11.85 -0.66
C LEU A 141 0.44 11.37 -2.00
N LEU A 142 0.80 10.17 -2.40
CA LEU A 142 0.16 9.49 -3.53
C LEU A 142 -0.87 8.50 -2.99
N LEU A 143 -2.11 8.71 -3.38
CA LEU A 143 -3.24 7.81 -3.13
C LEU A 143 -3.50 6.99 -4.40
N ASN A 144 -3.22 5.71 -4.35
CA ASN A 144 -3.44 4.81 -5.47
C ASN A 144 -4.78 4.09 -5.29
N ASP A 145 -5.78 4.59 -6.00
CA ASP A 145 -7.15 4.11 -6.14
C ASP A 145 -7.91 3.96 -4.80
N VAL A 146 -7.77 4.96 -3.96
CA VAL A 146 -8.45 5.03 -2.67
C VAL A 146 -8.73 6.48 -2.26
N GLY A 147 -9.81 6.68 -1.51
CA GLY A 147 -10.20 7.95 -0.95
C GLY A 147 -10.90 7.79 0.39
N PRO A 148 -11.38 8.88 0.99
CA PRO A 148 -12.10 8.83 2.26
C PRO A 148 -13.45 8.11 2.16
N GLN A 149 -14.09 8.14 0.99
CA GLN A 149 -15.36 7.48 0.74
C GLN A 149 -15.16 6.28 -0.18
N LEU A 150 -15.49 5.08 0.28
CA LEU A 150 -15.36 3.84 -0.47
C LEU A 150 -16.73 3.26 -0.82
N SER A 151 -16.84 2.73 -2.04
CA SER A 151 -18.04 2.04 -2.51
C SER A 151 -18.30 0.78 -1.67
N TRP A 152 -19.53 0.64 -1.18
CA TRP A 152 -19.93 -0.57 -0.46
C TRP A 152 -19.85 -1.81 -1.36
N ALA A 153 -20.23 -1.71 -2.64
CA ALA A 153 -20.14 -2.82 -3.58
C ALA A 153 -18.69 -3.32 -3.74
N GLY A 154 -17.73 -2.40 -3.88
CA GLY A 154 -16.30 -2.75 -3.94
C GLY A 154 -15.80 -3.41 -2.66
N LEU A 155 -16.17 -2.88 -1.49
CA LEU A 155 -15.80 -3.47 -0.20
C LEU A 155 -16.45 -4.85 0.02
N ALA A 156 -17.72 -5.01 -0.35
CA ALA A 156 -18.42 -6.29 -0.26
C ALA A 156 -17.75 -7.36 -1.15
N ARG A 157 -17.30 -6.96 -2.35
CA ARG A 157 -16.51 -7.84 -3.21
C ARG A 157 -15.19 -8.23 -2.56
N ILE A 158 -14.42 -7.28 -2.00
CA ILE A 158 -13.18 -7.59 -1.28
C ILE A 158 -13.45 -8.55 -0.13
N LYS A 159 -14.49 -8.29 0.68
CA LYS A 159 -14.92 -9.16 1.78
C LYS A 159 -15.22 -10.59 1.32
N SER A 160 -15.69 -10.79 0.09
CA SER A 160 -16.06 -12.12 -0.43
C SER A 160 -14.87 -13.04 -0.73
N TYR A 161 -13.65 -12.50 -0.92
CA TYR A 161 -12.48 -13.32 -1.26
C TYR A 161 -11.33 -13.24 -0.27
N VAL A 162 -11.29 -12.24 0.60
CA VAL A 162 -10.22 -12.12 1.62
C VAL A 162 -10.26 -13.32 2.56
N GLY A 163 -9.09 -13.91 2.80
CA GLY A 163 -8.96 -15.12 3.61
C GLY A 163 -9.41 -16.42 2.90
N GLN A 164 -9.82 -16.32 1.63
CA GLN A 164 -10.24 -17.46 0.83
C GLN A 164 -9.13 -17.92 -0.12
N GLY A 165 -9.13 -19.21 -0.45
CA GLY A 165 -8.25 -19.81 -1.44
C GLY A 165 -7.04 -20.53 -0.87
N GLY A 166 -6.50 -21.47 -1.67
CA GLY A 166 -5.42 -22.39 -1.29
C GLY A 166 -5.86 -23.55 -0.38
N PRO A 167 -4.96 -24.50 -0.14
CA PRO A 167 -3.62 -24.60 -0.75
C PRO A 167 -3.67 -24.85 -2.27
N PHE A 168 -2.58 -24.52 -2.97
CA PHE A 168 -2.42 -24.74 -4.41
C PHE A 168 -1.30 -25.78 -4.63
N ASP A 169 -1.44 -26.60 -5.68
CA ASP A 169 -0.47 -27.64 -6.03
C ASP A 169 0.85 -27.08 -6.60
N SER A 170 0.81 -25.84 -7.10
CA SER A 170 1.99 -25.14 -7.62
C SER A 170 1.84 -23.62 -7.52
N LEU A 171 2.98 -22.91 -7.58
CA LEU A 171 3.00 -21.46 -7.66
C LEU A 171 2.19 -20.96 -8.87
N GLN A 172 2.31 -21.63 -10.02
CA GLN A 172 1.59 -21.28 -11.24
C GLN A 172 0.08 -21.40 -11.08
N ALA A 173 -0.39 -22.45 -10.39
CA ALA A 173 -1.81 -22.62 -10.06
C ALA A 173 -2.33 -21.47 -9.17
N GLY A 174 -1.55 -21.09 -8.17
CA GLY A 174 -1.86 -19.96 -7.30
C GLY A 174 -1.94 -18.62 -8.08
N ILE A 175 -0.95 -18.34 -8.92
CA ILE A 175 -0.92 -17.13 -9.76
C ILE A 175 -2.12 -17.11 -10.73
N ALA A 176 -2.47 -18.27 -11.34
CA ALA A 176 -3.62 -18.36 -12.23
C ALA A 176 -4.95 -18.07 -11.50
N ALA A 177 -5.11 -18.56 -10.27
CA ALA A 177 -6.27 -18.26 -9.41
C ALA A 177 -6.35 -16.76 -9.06
N LEU A 178 -5.20 -16.14 -8.69
CA LEU A 178 -5.15 -14.70 -8.46
C LEU A 178 -5.52 -13.89 -9.71
N ARG A 179 -5.09 -14.30 -10.89
CA ARG A 179 -5.40 -13.62 -12.14
C ARG A 179 -6.90 -13.51 -12.39
N GLN A 180 -7.66 -14.54 -12.00
CA GLN A 180 -9.12 -14.51 -12.08
C GLN A 180 -9.74 -13.54 -11.08
N THR A 181 -9.26 -13.56 -9.83
CA THR A 181 -9.76 -12.67 -8.75
C THR A 181 -9.41 -11.21 -9.00
N LEU A 182 -8.22 -10.96 -9.56
CA LEU A 182 -7.64 -9.63 -9.77
C LEU A 182 -7.71 -9.19 -11.25
N ALA A 183 -8.65 -9.70 -12.02
CA ALA A 183 -8.83 -9.32 -13.42
C ALA A 183 -8.97 -7.80 -13.63
N GLY A 184 -9.49 -7.08 -12.61
CA GLY A 184 -9.59 -5.63 -12.60
C GLY A 184 -8.27 -4.86 -12.53
N PHE A 185 -7.13 -5.51 -12.32
CA PHE A 185 -5.82 -4.83 -12.31
C PHE A 185 -5.40 -4.29 -13.69
N GLY A 186 -6.16 -4.61 -14.73
CA GLY A 186 -5.88 -4.21 -16.09
C GLY A 186 -4.92 -5.16 -16.82
N PRO A 187 -4.53 -4.80 -18.06
CA PRO A 187 -3.70 -5.66 -18.90
C PRO A 187 -2.27 -5.75 -18.36
N HIS A 188 -1.76 -6.99 -18.31
CA HIS A 188 -0.38 -7.30 -17.95
C HIS A 188 0.13 -8.44 -18.83
N THR A 189 1.42 -8.43 -19.15
CA THR A 189 2.09 -9.60 -19.74
C THR A 189 2.15 -10.74 -18.71
N ASP A 190 2.38 -11.97 -19.18
CA ASP A 190 2.54 -13.11 -18.26
C ASP A 190 3.76 -12.94 -17.34
N GLU A 191 4.83 -12.29 -17.82
CA GLU A 191 6.00 -11.97 -17.02
C GLU A 191 5.66 -10.95 -15.92
N GLN A 192 4.95 -9.88 -16.25
CA GLN A 192 4.48 -8.89 -15.28
C GLN A 192 3.57 -9.53 -14.22
N TRP A 193 2.64 -10.40 -14.65
CA TRP A 193 1.80 -11.18 -13.74
C TRP A 193 2.62 -12.05 -12.79
N HIS A 194 3.63 -12.72 -13.31
CA HIS A 194 4.51 -13.59 -12.51
C HIS A 194 5.30 -12.76 -11.48
N VAL A 195 5.99 -11.73 -11.93
CA VAL A 195 6.82 -10.85 -11.05
C VAL A 195 5.98 -10.23 -9.94
N LEU A 196 4.78 -9.72 -10.27
CA LEU A 196 3.88 -9.08 -9.33
C LEU A 196 3.30 -10.06 -8.31
N ASN A 197 3.03 -11.31 -8.71
CA ASN A 197 2.24 -12.23 -7.89
C ASN A 197 3.02 -13.41 -7.29
N ALA A 198 4.21 -13.75 -7.80
CA ALA A 198 5.01 -14.80 -7.18
C ALA A 198 5.32 -14.54 -5.69
N PRO A 199 5.66 -13.31 -5.26
CA PRO A 199 5.87 -13.02 -3.85
C PRO A 199 4.62 -13.16 -2.96
N MET A 200 3.42 -13.21 -3.55
CA MET A 200 2.16 -13.40 -2.81
C MET A 200 1.99 -14.79 -2.23
N PHE A 201 2.88 -15.70 -2.58
CA PHE A 201 2.81 -17.10 -2.16
C PHE A 201 4.07 -17.51 -1.40
N LYS A 202 3.90 -18.44 -0.47
CA LYS A 202 4.98 -19.15 0.21
C LYS A 202 4.70 -20.65 0.18
N GLN A 203 5.74 -21.45 0.39
CA GLN A 203 5.58 -22.88 0.57
C GLN A 203 4.83 -23.16 1.87
N GLY A 204 3.77 -23.95 1.77
CA GLY A 204 3.01 -24.51 2.86
C GLY A 204 3.45 -25.93 3.21
N ALA A 205 2.61 -26.67 3.94
CA ALA A 205 2.84 -28.05 4.25
C ALA A 205 2.80 -28.93 2.98
N GLU A 206 3.54 -30.04 3.01
CA GLU A 206 3.54 -31.10 1.97
C GLU A 206 3.86 -30.58 0.55
N GLY A 207 4.65 -29.48 0.44
CA GLY A 207 5.03 -28.90 -0.84
C GLY A 207 3.95 -28.08 -1.54
N SER A 208 2.82 -27.86 -0.88
CA SER A 208 1.77 -26.97 -1.38
C SER A 208 2.21 -25.50 -1.38
N TRP A 209 1.45 -24.66 -2.06
CA TRP A 209 1.62 -23.20 -2.04
C TRP A 209 0.42 -22.54 -1.37
N VAL A 210 0.67 -21.58 -0.49
CA VAL A 210 -0.35 -20.83 0.24
C VAL A 210 -0.11 -19.33 0.10
N PHE A 211 -1.14 -18.55 0.31
CA PHE A 211 -0.97 -17.09 0.34
C PHE A 211 -0.01 -16.67 1.47
N HIS A 212 0.79 -15.66 1.17
CA HIS A 212 1.77 -15.09 2.10
C HIS A 212 1.16 -13.97 2.95
N TYR A 213 -0.08 -14.18 3.40
CA TYR A 213 -0.75 -13.32 4.37
C TYR A 213 -1.59 -14.15 5.34
N ASP A 214 -1.90 -13.57 6.50
CA ASP A 214 -2.74 -14.22 7.51
C ASP A 214 -4.21 -14.24 7.06
N PRO A 215 -4.83 -15.41 6.86
CA PRO A 215 -6.25 -15.49 6.49
C PRO A 215 -7.17 -14.89 7.56
N ALA A 216 -6.73 -14.79 8.82
CA ALA A 216 -7.47 -14.18 9.92
C ALA A 216 -7.71 -12.66 9.71
N ILE A 217 -7.03 -12.01 8.76
CA ILE A 217 -7.35 -10.64 8.31
C ILE A 217 -8.82 -10.52 7.87
N ALA A 218 -9.41 -11.58 7.34
CA ALA A 218 -10.82 -11.63 6.99
C ALA A 218 -11.75 -11.33 8.19
N LEU A 219 -11.33 -11.64 9.41
CA LEU A 219 -12.11 -11.39 10.62
C LEU A 219 -12.30 -9.89 10.90
N ALA A 220 -11.35 -9.04 10.49
CA ALA A 220 -11.50 -7.59 10.58
C ALA A 220 -12.69 -7.06 9.75
N PHE A 221 -13.11 -7.83 8.73
CA PHE A 221 -14.25 -7.50 7.88
C PHE A 221 -15.58 -8.10 8.38
N ALA A 222 -15.57 -8.93 9.41
CA ALA A 222 -16.77 -9.63 9.88
C ALA A 222 -17.91 -8.65 10.28
N GLY A 223 -17.54 -7.57 10.99
CA GLY A 223 -18.46 -6.51 11.43
C GLY A 223 -18.70 -5.41 10.39
N LEU A 224 -18.08 -5.48 9.21
CA LEU A 224 -18.25 -4.44 8.20
C LEU A 224 -19.61 -4.55 7.51
N SER A 225 -20.35 -3.47 7.55
CA SER A 225 -21.64 -3.26 6.91
C SER A 225 -21.66 -1.94 6.14
N GLU A 226 -22.66 -1.71 5.31
CA GLU A 226 -22.81 -0.44 4.59
C GLU A 226 -22.88 0.76 5.55
N ALA A 227 -23.61 0.61 6.67
CA ALA A 227 -23.72 1.65 7.68
C ALA A 227 -22.40 1.97 8.36
N THR A 228 -21.61 0.94 8.75
CA THR A 228 -20.28 1.16 9.35
C THR A 228 -19.28 1.71 8.33
N ASN A 229 -19.39 1.33 7.06
CA ASN A 229 -18.60 1.92 5.98
C ASN A 229 -18.93 3.41 5.82
N GLN A 230 -20.18 3.78 5.82
CA GLN A 230 -20.60 5.19 5.71
C GLN A 230 -20.08 6.02 6.88
N GLN A 231 -20.18 5.51 8.12
CA GLN A 231 -19.65 6.18 9.31
C GLN A 231 -18.12 6.35 9.23
N GLY A 232 -17.41 5.29 8.87
CA GLY A 232 -15.96 5.32 8.65
C GLY A 232 -15.57 6.34 7.58
N GLY A 233 -16.33 6.40 6.49
CA GLY A 233 -16.14 7.37 5.41
C GLY A 233 -16.31 8.82 5.88
N GLN A 234 -17.26 9.11 6.75
CA GLN A 234 -17.44 10.47 7.33
C GLN A 234 -16.24 10.88 8.18
N ILE A 235 -15.71 9.96 9.01
CA ILE A 235 -14.51 10.19 9.82
C ILE A 235 -13.29 10.43 8.90
N MET A 236 -13.11 9.56 7.91
CA MET A 236 -12.01 9.69 6.96
C MET A 236 -12.10 10.98 6.12
N GLN A 237 -13.31 11.43 5.78
CA GLN A 237 -13.51 12.68 5.08
C GLN A 237 -13.03 13.88 5.92
N ALA A 238 -13.41 13.93 7.20
CA ALA A 238 -12.96 14.98 8.11
C ALA A 238 -11.43 14.99 8.29
N LEU A 239 -10.79 13.81 8.29
CA LEU A 239 -9.32 13.70 8.33
C LEU A 239 -8.69 14.11 7.00
N TYR A 240 -9.25 13.69 5.87
CA TYR A 240 -8.77 14.07 4.54
C TYR A 240 -8.74 15.59 4.36
N GLU A 241 -9.76 16.30 4.85
CA GLU A 241 -9.85 17.76 4.79
C GLU A 241 -8.76 18.49 5.59
N GLN A 242 -8.11 17.81 6.53
CA GLN A 242 -6.99 18.35 7.32
C GLN A 242 -5.62 18.12 6.65
N ILE A 243 -5.54 17.30 5.59
CA ILE A 243 -4.28 17.00 4.91
C ILE A 243 -3.77 18.26 4.21
N THR A 244 -2.51 18.61 4.46
CA THR A 244 -1.80 19.72 3.82
C THR A 244 -0.72 19.24 2.84
N ALA A 245 -0.42 17.95 2.83
CA ALA A 245 0.52 17.35 1.92
C ALA A 245 0.07 17.55 0.46
N ASP A 246 1.03 17.85 -0.42
CA ASP A 246 0.77 17.83 -1.86
C ASP A 246 0.30 16.45 -2.28
N THR A 247 -0.88 16.32 -2.87
CA THR A 247 -1.54 15.03 -3.06
C THR A 247 -1.80 14.72 -4.53
N LEU A 248 -1.38 13.53 -4.96
CA LEU A 248 -1.73 12.92 -6.23
C LEU A 248 -2.70 11.76 -5.98
N LEU A 249 -3.82 11.76 -6.68
CA LEU A 249 -4.75 10.64 -6.74
C LEU A 249 -4.64 9.96 -8.10
N LEU A 250 -4.17 8.72 -8.11
CA LEU A 250 -4.32 7.83 -9.26
C LEU A 250 -5.62 7.05 -9.10
N ARG A 251 -6.43 6.99 -10.15
CA ARG A 251 -7.66 6.21 -10.17
C ARG A 251 -7.70 5.30 -11.39
N GLY A 252 -7.99 4.02 -11.19
CA GLY A 252 -8.39 3.16 -12.27
C GLY A 252 -9.75 3.59 -12.81
N ALA A 253 -9.88 3.84 -14.12
CA ALA A 253 -11.13 4.32 -14.70
C ALA A 253 -12.30 3.35 -14.45
N ASP A 254 -11.99 2.05 -14.33
CA ASP A 254 -12.95 0.96 -14.09
C ASP A 254 -12.99 0.55 -12.60
N SER A 255 -12.47 1.39 -11.69
CA SER A 255 -12.47 1.08 -10.25
C SER A 255 -13.88 0.95 -9.68
N GLU A 256 -14.13 -0.19 -9.05
CA GLU A 256 -15.36 -0.46 -8.30
C GLU A 256 -15.30 0.07 -6.86
N LEU A 257 -14.09 0.37 -6.34
CA LEU A 257 -13.89 0.80 -4.96
C LEU A 257 -13.96 2.32 -4.81
N LEU A 258 -13.24 3.07 -5.66
CA LEU A 258 -13.27 4.51 -5.68
C LEU A 258 -14.12 5.00 -6.86
N SER A 259 -15.31 5.51 -6.59
CA SER A 259 -16.17 6.05 -7.64
C SER A 259 -15.55 7.31 -8.26
N ARG A 260 -15.89 7.58 -9.52
CA ARG A 260 -15.43 8.81 -10.21
C ARG A 260 -15.93 10.07 -9.49
N GLU A 261 -17.16 10.02 -8.97
CA GLU A 261 -17.76 11.12 -8.21
C GLU A 261 -16.92 11.45 -6.96
N ASN A 262 -16.57 10.43 -6.16
CA ASN A 262 -15.74 10.61 -4.97
C ASN A 262 -14.33 11.10 -5.33
N ALA A 263 -13.74 10.59 -6.40
CA ALA A 263 -12.43 11.06 -6.86
C ALA A 263 -12.46 12.55 -7.28
N LEU A 264 -13.52 12.99 -7.96
CA LEU A 264 -13.71 14.39 -8.32
C LEU A 264 -13.93 15.25 -7.07
N ALA A 265 -14.70 14.80 -6.09
CA ALA A 265 -14.88 15.51 -4.82
C ALA A 265 -13.53 15.76 -4.11
N MET A 266 -12.61 14.79 -4.15
CA MET A 266 -11.26 14.90 -3.56
C MET A 266 -10.41 16.00 -4.21
N THR A 267 -10.71 16.40 -5.45
CA THR A 267 -9.99 17.52 -6.11
C THR A 267 -10.48 18.89 -5.65
N ALA A 268 -11.63 18.95 -4.99
CA ALA A 268 -12.29 20.18 -4.56
C ALA A 268 -12.14 20.49 -3.06
N CYS A 269 -11.73 19.49 -2.25
CA CYS A 269 -11.63 19.64 -0.79
C CYS A 269 -10.28 19.17 -0.25
N GLY A 270 -9.98 19.50 1.00
CA GLY A 270 -8.74 19.12 1.69
C GLY A 270 -7.50 19.52 0.90
N PRO A 271 -6.59 18.59 0.59
CA PRO A 271 -5.36 18.86 -0.14
C PRO A 271 -5.61 19.19 -1.64
N ARG A 272 -6.84 19.12 -2.12
CA ARG A 272 -7.22 19.31 -3.52
C ARG A 272 -6.38 18.45 -4.46
N ALA A 273 -6.44 17.14 -4.26
CA ALA A 273 -5.63 16.18 -4.97
C ALA A 273 -5.67 16.38 -6.49
N ARG A 274 -4.50 16.30 -7.12
CA ARG A 274 -4.43 16.18 -8.57
C ARG A 274 -4.89 14.79 -8.99
N LEU A 275 -5.95 14.69 -9.79
CA LEU A 275 -6.49 13.40 -10.27
C LEU A 275 -5.87 13.02 -11.61
N ILE A 276 -5.46 11.74 -11.72
CA ILE A 276 -5.11 11.08 -12.97
C ILE A 276 -5.93 9.80 -13.05
N GLU A 277 -6.70 9.64 -14.13
CA GLU A 277 -7.48 8.43 -14.41
C GLU A 277 -6.73 7.56 -15.42
N LEU A 278 -6.64 6.26 -15.12
CA LEU A 278 -5.95 5.25 -15.94
C LEU A 278 -6.99 4.37 -16.63
N ALA A 279 -7.11 4.47 -17.95
CA ALA A 279 -8.09 3.73 -18.74
C ALA A 279 -7.83 2.22 -18.74
N GLY A 280 -8.90 1.41 -18.69
CA GLY A 280 -8.81 -0.05 -18.73
C GLY A 280 -8.23 -0.69 -17.45
N VAL A 281 -8.18 0.06 -16.37
CA VAL A 281 -7.66 -0.40 -15.07
C VAL A 281 -8.75 -0.20 -14.01
N GLY A 282 -8.99 -1.22 -13.20
CA GLY A 282 -9.86 -1.18 -12.04
C GLY A 282 -9.08 -1.01 -10.74
N HIS A 283 -9.58 -1.62 -9.66
CA HIS A 283 -8.95 -1.53 -8.33
C HIS A 283 -7.89 -2.62 -8.13
N ALA A 284 -6.63 -2.26 -8.05
CA ALA A 284 -6.02 -0.94 -8.18
C ALA A 284 -4.93 -0.98 -9.27
N PRO A 285 -4.51 0.19 -9.82
CA PRO A 285 -3.29 0.27 -10.64
C PRO A 285 -2.12 -0.40 -9.92
N THR A 286 -1.39 -1.27 -10.62
CA THR A 286 -0.34 -2.10 -10.03
C THR A 286 1.02 -1.40 -9.95
N LEU A 287 1.16 -0.26 -10.61
CA LEU A 287 2.41 0.51 -10.73
C LEU A 287 3.56 -0.31 -11.35
N VAL A 288 3.20 -1.18 -12.31
CA VAL A 288 4.14 -2.01 -13.08
C VAL A 288 4.29 -1.52 -14.51
N ALA A 289 3.21 -1.08 -15.14
CA ALA A 289 3.20 -0.56 -16.49
C ALA A 289 3.73 0.88 -16.55
N SER A 290 4.44 1.25 -17.62
CA SER A 290 5.08 2.56 -17.78
C SER A 290 4.09 3.72 -17.60
N GLU A 291 2.91 3.62 -18.21
CA GLU A 291 1.84 4.62 -18.13
C GLU A 291 1.29 4.83 -16.71
N GLN A 292 1.47 3.86 -15.82
CA GLN A 292 1.13 3.96 -14.40
C GLN A 292 2.28 4.54 -13.57
N ILE A 293 3.53 4.26 -13.97
CA ILE A 293 4.74 4.68 -13.25
C ILE A 293 5.10 6.13 -13.56
N GLU A 294 5.04 6.56 -14.82
CA GLU A 294 5.45 7.90 -15.24
C GLU A 294 4.80 9.03 -14.41
N PRO A 295 3.47 9.03 -14.15
CA PRO A 295 2.86 10.04 -13.29
C PRO A 295 3.41 10.05 -11.87
N VAL A 296 3.82 8.89 -11.35
CA VAL A 296 4.41 8.76 -10.01
C VAL A 296 5.81 9.36 -9.99
N LEU A 297 6.63 9.08 -11.01
CA LEU A 297 7.97 9.67 -11.16
C LEU A 297 7.88 11.19 -11.23
N ASP A 298 7.01 11.72 -12.10
CA ASP A 298 6.79 13.16 -12.26
C ASP A 298 6.36 13.82 -10.95
N PHE A 299 5.50 13.15 -10.18
CA PHE A 299 5.01 13.68 -8.92
C PHE A 299 6.08 13.67 -7.83
N LEU A 300 6.78 12.57 -7.64
CA LEU A 300 7.74 12.41 -6.54
C LEU A 300 9.09 13.08 -6.81
N LEU A 301 9.50 13.19 -8.08
CA LEU A 301 10.81 13.71 -8.46
C LEU A 301 10.81 15.14 -8.98
N ARG A 302 9.65 15.78 -9.09
CA ARG A 302 9.62 17.22 -9.43
C ARG A 302 10.38 18.05 -8.39
N PRO A 303 10.93 19.19 -8.78
CA PRO A 303 11.63 20.11 -7.88
C PRO A 303 10.82 20.53 -6.66
#